data_4e8cf828cf4fa0a4579afab3a6988665
#
_entry.id   4e8cf828cf4fa0a4579afab3a6988665
#
_cell.length_a   1.000
_cell.length_b   1.000
_cell.length_c   1.000
_cell.angle_alpha   90.00
_cell.angle_beta   90.00
_cell.angle_gamma   90.00
#
_symmetry.space_group_name_H-M   'P 1'
#
loop_
_entity.id
_entity.type
_entity.pdbx_description
1 polymer ?
#
loop_
_entity_poly.entity_id
_entity_poly.type
_entity_poly.pdbx_seq_one_letter_code
_entity_poly.pdbx_strand_id
1 'polypeptide(L)'
;LHKEYRRQRQMCIRDRLKEFGRGVGFATQSRLDDKEFSRSVIQKALNKSFAPEFINRVDEIITFDQLSLEAITKIIDIELKGLYNRIESIGYKLVIEDKAKQFVASKGYDVQYGARPLKRAIQTYLEDGLSELIISADLNEGDTITVSLNEEKGELEMKNEAKTAE
;
A
#
# COMPACT_ATOMS: atom_id res chain seq x y z
N LEU A 1 -15.34 -25.36 9.33
CA LEU A 1 -14.47 -26.29 8.56
C LEU A 1 -14.19 -25.80 7.13
N HIS A 2 -15.18 -25.28 6.36
CA HIS A 2 -14.96 -24.86 4.97
C HIS A 2 -14.13 -23.57 4.81
N LYS A 3 -14.14 -22.64 5.75
CA LYS A 3 -13.36 -21.39 5.68
C LYS A 3 -11.85 -21.60 5.92
N GLU A 4 -11.49 -22.51 6.79
CA GLU A 4 -10.08 -22.85 7.06
C GLU A 4 -9.44 -23.57 5.89
N TYR A 5 -10.14 -24.50 5.24
CA TYR A 5 -9.66 -25.20 4.06
C TYR A 5 -9.40 -24.25 2.87
N ARG A 6 -10.23 -23.20 2.70
CA ARG A 6 -10.01 -22.16 1.69
C ARG A 6 -8.73 -21.37 1.97
N ARG A 7 -8.48 -20.99 3.22
CA ARG A 7 -7.27 -20.24 3.60
C ARG A 7 -6.01 -21.08 3.43
N GLN A 8 -6.03 -22.35 3.80
CA GLN A 8 -4.91 -23.26 3.60
C GLN A 8 -4.57 -23.44 2.12
N ARG A 9 -5.54 -23.62 1.22
CA ARG A 9 -5.30 -23.73 -0.22
C ARG A 9 -4.73 -22.43 -0.81
N GLN A 10 -5.21 -21.29 -0.40
CA GLN A 10 -4.69 -20.00 -0.84
C GLN A 10 -3.24 -19.78 -0.35
N MET A 11 -2.90 -20.20 0.85
CA MET A 11 -1.53 -20.18 1.36
C MET A 11 -0.62 -21.13 0.60
N CYS A 12 -1.06 -22.34 0.31
CA CYS A 12 -0.26 -23.34 -0.44
C CYS A 12 0.09 -22.87 -1.85
N ILE A 13 -0.82 -22.18 -2.55
CA ILE A 13 -0.54 -21.63 -3.89
C ILE A 13 0.50 -20.53 -3.78
N ARG A 14 0.37 -19.63 -2.80
CA ARG A 14 1.30 -18.52 -2.56
C ARG A 14 2.70 -19.00 -2.15
N ASP A 15 2.79 -20.01 -1.31
CA ASP A 15 4.07 -20.58 -0.86
C ASP A 15 4.78 -21.31 -1.98
N ARG A 16 4.04 -22.04 -2.83
CA ARG A 16 4.61 -22.65 -4.05
C ARG A 16 5.09 -21.61 -5.06
N LEU A 17 4.42 -20.47 -5.20
CA LEU A 17 4.92 -19.38 -6.03
C LEU A 17 6.26 -18.84 -5.52
N LYS A 18 6.46 -18.81 -4.20
CA LYS A 18 7.75 -18.43 -3.58
C LYS A 18 8.84 -19.48 -3.84
N GLU A 19 8.48 -20.75 -3.83
CA GLU A 19 9.42 -21.85 -4.13
C GLU A 19 9.83 -21.85 -5.59
N PHE A 20 8.92 -21.58 -6.52
CA PHE A 20 9.23 -21.48 -7.96
C PHE A 20 10.10 -20.26 -8.29
N GLY A 21 9.99 -19.16 -7.54
CA GLY A 21 10.89 -18.00 -7.64
C GLY A 21 12.30 -18.25 -7.08
N ARG A 22 12.49 -19.32 -6.28
CA ARG A 22 13.78 -19.78 -5.73
C ARG A 22 14.35 -21.00 -6.48
N GLY A 23 13.76 -21.38 -7.60
CA GLY A 23 14.15 -22.55 -8.39
C GLY A 23 15.63 -22.52 -8.76
N VAL A 24 16.30 -23.60 -8.38
CA VAL A 24 17.69 -23.95 -8.64
C VAL A 24 18.07 -23.64 -10.09
N GLY A 25 18.96 -22.67 -10.29
CA GLY A 25 19.62 -22.39 -11.55
C GLY A 25 19.27 -21.02 -12.15
N PHE A 26 20.21 -20.09 -12.03
CA PHE A 26 20.40 -18.89 -12.88
C PHE A 26 19.13 -18.26 -13.53
N ALA A 27 18.06 -18.08 -12.78
CA ALA A 27 16.97 -17.22 -13.21
C ALA A 27 17.39 -15.78 -12.94
N THR A 28 17.93 -15.12 -13.92
CA THR A 28 18.18 -13.68 -13.94
C THR A 28 16.90 -12.93 -13.55
N GLN A 29 17.04 -11.89 -12.76
CA GLN A 29 15.97 -10.99 -12.29
C GLN A 29 15.00 -10.57 -13.41
N SER A 30 15.48 -10.53 -14.66
CA SER A 30 14.71 -10.22 -15.87
C SER A 30 13.59 -11.21 -16.22
N ARG A 31 13.60 -12.44 -15.69
CA ARG A 31 12.53 -13.42 -15.92
C ARG A 31 11.35 -13.30 -14.96
N LEU A 32 11.52 -12.57 -13.84
CA LEU A 32 10.44 -12.31 -12.90
C LEU A 32 9.51 -11.19 -13.39
N ASP A 33 10.02 -10.33 -14.27
CA ASP A 33 9.25 -9.25 -14.91
C ASP A 33 8.44 -9.72 -16.14
N ASP A 34 8.65 -10.95 -16.58
CA ASP A 34 7.89 -11.53 -17.69
C ASP A 34 6.53 -12.03 -17.22
N LYS A 35 5.49 -11.26 -17.56
CA LYS A 35 4.08 -11.53 -17.21
C LYS A 35 3.62 -12.90 -17.71
N GLU A 36 4.11 -13.33 -18.88
CA GLU A 36 3.76 -14.61 -19.46
C GLU A 36 4.37 -15.78 -18.66
N PHE A 37 5.63 -15.62 -18.24
CA PHE A 37 6.27 -16.62 -17.38
C PHE A 37 5.53 -16.76 -16.04
N SER A 38 5.20 -15.65 -15.39
CA SER A 38 4.43 -15.63 -14.14
C SER A 38 3.07 -16.31 -14.30
N ARG A 39 2.34 -16.06 -15.37
CA ARG A 39 1.08 -16.71 -15.69
C ARG A 39 1.25 -18.23 -15.87
N SER A 40 2.28 -18.67 -16.60
CA SER A 40 2.54 -20.09 -16.82
C SER A 40 2.83 -20.83 -15.51
N VAL A 41 3.56 -20.20 -14.58
CA VAL A 41 3.86 -20.74 -13.25
C VAL A 41 2.59 -20.86 -12.42
N ILE A 42 1.73 -19.83 -12.44
CA ILE A 42 0.44 -19.87 -11.76
C ILE A 42 -0.46 -20.98 -12.30
N GLN A 43 -0.54 -21.12 -13.62
CA GLN A 43 -1.34 -22.16 -14.27
C GLN A 43 -0.86 -23.56 -13.86
N LYS A 44 0.46 -23.80 -13.87
CA LYS A 44 1.03 -25.08 -13.43
C LYS A 44 0.75 -25.34 -11.95
N ALA A 45 0.83 -24.32 -11.09
CA ALA A 45 0.53 -24.46 -9.68
C ALA A 45 -0.97 -24.76 -9.44
N LEU A 46 -1.87 -24.15 -10.19
CA LEU A 46 -3.30 -24.41 -10.16
C LEU A 46 -3.61 -25.86 -10.58
N ASN A 47 -3.08 -26.30 -11.73
CA ASN A 47 -3.27 -27.66 -12.24
C ASN A 47 -2.75 -28.74 -11.26
N LYS A 48 -1.73 -28.42 -10.46
CA LYS A 48 -1.21 -29.34 -9.43
C LYS A 48 -2.04 -29.32 -8.14
N SER A 49 -2.75 -28.23 -7.86
CA SER A 49 -3.47 -28.01 -6.61
C SER A 49 -4.96 -28.35 -6.69
N PHE A 50 -5.51 -28.36 -7.89
CA PHE A 50 -6.93 -28.63 -8.14
C PHE A 50 -7.09 -29.75 -9.15
N ALA A 51 -8.15 -30.55 -9.02
CA ALA A 51 -8.50 -31.56 -9.99
C ALA A 51 -8.87 -30.91 -11.34
N PRO A 52 -8.52 -31.54 -12.49
CA PRO A 52 -8.85 -31.03 -13.83
C PRO A 52 -10.33 -30.73 -14.02
N GLU A 53 -11.20 -31.55 -13.45
CA GLU A 53 -12.66 -31.38 -13.47
C GLU A 53 -13.13 -30.08 -12.82
N PHE A 54 -12.42 -29.65 -11.75
CA PHE A 54 -12.70 -28.36 -11.10
C PHE A 54 -12.26 -27.20 -11.96
N ILE A 55 -11.05 -27.28 -12.55
CA ILE A 55 -10.51 -26.18 -13.39
C ILE A 55 -11.34 -26.00 -14.64
N ASN A 56 -11.85 -27.07 -15.25
CA ASN A 56 -12.71 -27.01 -16.41
C ASN A 56 -14.11 -26.39 -16.16
N ARG A 57 -14.50 -26.22 -14.89
CA ARG A 57 -15.72 -25.53 -14.48
C ARG A 57 -15.50 -24.07 -14.09
N VAL A 58 -14.28 -23.59 -14.14
CA VAL A 58 -13.94 -22.20 -13.86
C VAL A 58 -14.02 -21.42 -15.17
N ASP A 59 -14.87 -20.42 -15.21
CA ASP A 59 -15.10 -19.61 -16.40
C ASP A 59 -13.88 -18.75 -16.73
N GLU A 60 -13.22 -18.20 -15.70
CA GLU A 60 -12.05 -17.33 -15.88
C GLU A 60 -11.08 -17.41 -14.69
N ILE A 61 -9.78 -17.32 -14.98
CA ILE A 61 -8.70 -17.23 -14.00
C ILE A 61 -8.07 -15.85 -14.12
N ILE A 62 -8.33 -14.99 -13.15
CA ILE A 62 -7.79 -13.63 -13.08
C ILE A 62 -6.53 -13.63 -12.23
N THR A 63 -5.42 -13.17 -12.81
CA THR A 63 -4.17 -12.93 -12.11
C THR A 63 -3.99 -11.44 -11.84
N PHE A 64 -3.70 -11.09 -10.58
CA PHE A 64 -3.40 -9.72 -10.19
C PHE A 64 -1.89 -9.48 -10.30
N ASP A 65 -1.53 -8.43 -11.02
CA ASP A 65 -0.16 -7.95 -11.11
C ASP A 65 0.26 -7.25 -9.80
N GLN A 66 1.56 -7.07 -9.61
CA GLN A 66 2.09 -6.25 -8.52
C GLN A 66 1.71 -4.78 -8.75
N LEU A 67 1.44 -4.07 -7.66
CA LEU A 67 1.12 -2.65 -7.73
C LEU A 67 2.38 -1.83 -8.08
N SER A 68 2.27 -0.97 -9.06
CA SER A 68 3.31 0.02 -9.37
C SER A 68 3.30 1.14 -8.31
N LEU A 69 4.42 1.88 -8.20
CA LEU A 69 4.49 3.04 -7.31
C LEU A 69 3.42 4.09 -7.63
N GLU A 70 3.12 4.31 -8.91
CA GLU A 70 2.05 5.20 -9.35
C GLU A 70 0.66 4.75 -8.87
N ALA A 71 0.40 3.44 -8.92
CA ALA A 71 -0.85 2.89 -8.40
C ALA A 71 -0.96 3.07 -6.88
N ILE A 72 0.17 2.92 -6.17
CA ILE A 72 0.23 3.12 -4.71
C ILE A 72 -0.03 4.57 -4.35
N THR A 73 0.53 5.53 -5.09
CA THR A 73 0.26 6.96 -4.86
C THR A 73 -1.23 7.28 -5.02
N LYS A 74 -1.89 6.71 -6.02
CA LYS A 74 -3.35 6.86 -6.18
C LYS A 74 -4.15 6.24 -5.03
N ILE A 75 -3.68 5.11 -4.50
CA ILE A 75 -4.30 4.46 -3.33
C ILE A 75 -4.13 5.35 -2.10
N ILE A 76 -2.96 5.96 -1.90
CA ILE A 76 -2.73 6.93 -0.83
C ILE A 76 -3.74 8.09 -0.90
N ASP A 77 -3.94 8.69 -2.06
CA ASP A 77 -4.88 9.78 -2.21
C ASP A 77 -6.32 9.38 -1.82
N ILE A 78 -6.69 8.12 -2.04
CA ILE A 78 -7.99 7.59 -1.61
C ILE A 78 -8.05 7.42 -0.08
N GLU A 79 -7.01 6.86 0.53
CA GLU A 79 -6.94 6.64 1.97
C GLU A 79 -6.85 7.97 2.74
N LEU A 80 -6.12 8.95 2.21
CA LEU A 80 -5.97 10.28 2.81
C LEU A 80 -7.27 11.09 2.82
N LYS A 81 -8.26 10.78 1.96
CA LYS A 81 -9.56 11.49 1.99
C LYS A 81 -10.23 11.42 3.37
N GLY A 82 -10.13 10.27 4.04
CA GLY A 82 -10.66 10.12 5.39
C GLY A 82 -9.95 11.02 6.41
N LEU A 83 -8.64 11.20 6.26
CA LEU A 83 -7.84 12.08 7.11
C LEU A 83 -8.17 13.56 6.83
N TYR A 84 -8.22 13.97 5.57
CA TYR A 84 -8.62 15.33 5.20
C TYR A 84 -9.98 15.71 5.80
N ASN A 85 -11.00 14.86 5.65
CA ASN A 85 -12.33 15.10 6.18
C ASN A 85 -12.33 15.21 7.72
N ARG A 86 -11.52 14.42 8.42
CA ARG A 86 -11.40 14.51 9.89
C ARG A 86 -10.75 15.80 10.32
N ILE A 87 -9.67 16.23 9.69
CA ILE A 87 -8.98 17.49 10.02
C ILE A 87 -9.88 18.68 9.70
N GLU A 88 -10.57 18.65 8.59
CA GLU A 88 -11.55 19.71 8.22
C GLU A 88 -12.71 19.78 9.21
N SER A 89 -13.20 18.63 9.71
CA SER A 89 -14.29 18.61 10.71
C SER A 89 -13.92 19.23 12.06
N ILE A 90 -12.61 19.29 12.39
CA ILE A 90 -12.08 19.98 13.59
C ILE A 90 -11.76 21.45 13.32
N GLY A 91 -11.99 21.94 12.11
CA GLY A 91 -11.82 23.36 11.75
C GLY A 91 -10.46 23.72 11.13
N TYR A 92 -9.62 22.74 10.79
CA TYR A 92 -8.30 22.97 10.19
C TYR A 92 -8.26 22.58 8.72
N LYS A 93 -7.32 23.14 7.96
CA LYS A 93 -7.01 22.70 6.59
C LYS A 93 -5.73 21.89 6.61
N LEU A 94 -5.71 20.76 5.89
CA LEU A 94 -4.54 19.93 5.75
C LEU A 94 -4.02 19.99 4.30
N VAL A 95 -2.73 20.26 4.14
CA VAL A 95 -2.01 20.22 2.87
C VAL A 95 -0.84 19.26 3.02
N ILE A 96 -0.79 18.22 2.19
CA ILE A 96 0.30 17.25 2.20
C ILE A 96 1.02 17.36 0.86
N GLU A 97 2.31 17.69 0.90
CA GLU A 97 3.16 17.77 -0.29
C GLU A 97 3.33 16.42 -0.97
N ASP A 98 3.53 16.43 -2.29
CA ASP A 98 3.71 15.22 -3.07
C ASP A 98 4.92 14.38 -2.62
N LYS A 99 6.01 15.04 -2.19
CA LYS A 99 7.18 14.35 -1.62
C LYS A 99 6.85 13.62 -0.33
N ALA A 100 6.04 14.23 0.54
CA ALA A 100 5.57 13.61 1.77
C ALA A 100 4.67 12.40 1.48
N LYS A 101 3.76 12.51 0.50
CA LYS A 101 2.94 11.36 0.04
C LYS A 101 3.80 10.22 -0.51
N GLN A 102 4.81 10.52 -1.33
CA GLN A 102 5.73 9.52 -1.87
C GLN A 102 6.55 8.84 -0.76
N PHE A 103 6.96 9.59 0.26
CA PHE A 103 7.63 9.03 1.43
C PHE A 103 6.74 8.03 2.15
N VAL A 104 5.49 8.40 2.47
CA VAL A 104 4.52 7.49 3.10
C VAL A 104 4.24 6.29 2.20
N ALA A 105 4.15 6.49 0.87
CA ALA A 105 4.02 5.42 -0.10
C ALA A 105 5.16 4.40 0.02
N SER A 106 6.40 4.89 0.06
CA SER A 106 7.59 4.03 0.14
C SER A 106 7.65 3.23 1.44
N LYS A 107 7.20 3.82 2.56
CA LYS A 107 7.14 3.17 3.87
C LYS A 107 5.95 2.22 4.02
N GLY A 108 4.86 2.51 3.32
CA GLY A 108 3.63 1.70 3.35
C GLY A 108 3.55 0.62 2.28
N TYR A 109 4.54 0.51 1.40
CA TYR A 109 4.59 -0.53 0.38
C TYR A 109 5.46 -1.72 0.80
N ASP A 110 4.94 -2.90 0.63
CA ASP A 110 5.67 -4.15 0.81
C ASP A 110 5.42 -5.06 -0.41
N VAL A 111 6.50 -5.62 -0.96
CA VAL A 111 6.44 -6.49 -2.16
C VAL A 111 5.55 -7.72 -1.92
N GLN A 112 5.49 -8.22 -0.67
CA GLN A 112 4.71 -9.41 -0.32
C GLN A 112 3.25 -9.09 0.02
N TYR A 113 3.03 -7.95 0.68
CA TYR A 113 1.72 -7.56 1.22
C TYR A 113 1.03 -6.46 0.39
N GLY A 114 1.74 -5.89 -0.60
CA GLY A 114 1.25 -4.81 -1.46
C GLY A 114 0.98 -3.54 -0.67
N ALA A 115 -0.19 -2.93 -0.89
CA ALA A 115 -0.62 -1.70 -0.22
C ALA A 115 -1.26 -1.92 1.17
N ARG A 116 -1.33 -3.15 1.69
CA ARG A 116 -1.96 -3.42 3.00
C ARG A 116 -1.31 -2.69 4.17
N PRO A 117 0.04 -2.54 4.25
CA PRO A 117 0.68 -1.79 5.33
C PRO A 117 0.47 -0.28 5.22
N LEU A 118 -0.04 0.24 4.09
CA LEU A 118 -0.17 1.66 3.82
C LEU A 118 -1.02 2.39 4.86
N LYS A 119 -2.14 1.80 5.27
CA LYS A 119 -3.01 2.38 6.31
C LYS A 119 -2.26 2.58 7.63
N ARG A 120 -1.43 1.61 8.00
CA ARG A 120 -0.60 1.72 9.21
C ARG A 120 0.50 2.78 9.04
N ALA A 121 1.10 2.88 7.84
CA ALA A 121 2.07 3.92 7.56
C ALA A 121 1.45 5.32 7.63
N ILE A 122 0.25 5.53 7.08
CA ILE A 122 -0.50 6.78 7.22
C ILE A 122 -0.73 7.09 8.71
N GLN A 123 -1.18 6.13 9.50
CA GLN A 123 -1.38 6.32 10.93
C GLN A 123 -0.10 6.75 11.62
N THR A 124 0.97 5.98 11.49
CA THR A 124 2.23 6.20 12.21
C THR A 124 2.96 7.47 11.77
N TYR A 125 2.98 7.78 10.46
CA TYR A 125 3.77 8.89 9.94
C TYR A 125 2.99 10.19 9.79
N LEU A 126 1.66 10.14 9.69
CA LEU A 126 0.83 11.33 9.53
C LEU A 126 -0.10 11.57 10.73
N GLU A 127 -0.95 10.60 11.09
CA GLU A 127 -1.97 10.81 12.11
C GLU A 127 -1.37 11.08 13.50
N ASP A 128 -0.34 10.33 13.89
CA ASP A 128 0.32 10.47 15.19
C ASP A 128 0.98 11.86 15.31
N GLY A 129 1.75 12.30 14.30
CA GLY A 129 2.39 13.61 14.30
C GLY A 129 1.40 14.78 14.19
N LEU A 130 0.33 14.64 13.40
CA LEU A 130 -0.73 15.63 13.32
C LEU A 130 -1.45 15.77 14.67
N SER A 131 -1.69 14.66 15.35
CA SER A 131 -2.33 14.69 16.67
C SER A 131 -1.45 15.41 17.71
N GLU A 132 -0.14 15.16 17.69
CA GLU A 132 0.81 15.83 18.56
C GLU A 132 0.86 17.34 18.27
N LEU A 133 0.90 17.73 16.99
CA LEU A 133 0.87 19.14 16.61
C LEU A 133 -0.42 19.84 17.07
N ILE A 134 -1.58 19.22 16.86
CA ILE A 134 -2.88 19.79 17.24
C ILE A 134 -2.99 19.99 18.76
N ILE A 135 -2.41 19.08 19.55
CA ILE A 135 -2.45 19.16 21.01
C ILE A 135 -1.43 20.14 21.56
N SER A 136 -0.23 20.24 20.96
CA SER A 136 0.88 21.03 21.48
C SER A 136 0.95 22.46 20.96
N ALA A 137 0.39 22.74 19.81
CA ALA A 137 0.42 24.07 19.18
C ALA A 137 -0.86 24.86 19.48
N ASP A 138 -0.72 26.17 19.69
CA ASP A 138 -1.84 27.11 19.76
C ASP A 138 -2.40 27.35 18.36
N LEU A 139 -3.20 26.40 17.87
CA LEU A 139 -3.84 26.47 16.56
C LEU A 139 -5.18 27.21 16.65
N ASN A 140 -5.42 28.10 15.69
CA ASN A 140 -6.69 28.78 15.55
C ASN A 140 -7.58 28.10 14.49
N GLU A 141 -8.89 28.20 14.65
CA GLU A 141 -9.83 27.69 13.66
C GLU A 141 -9.57 28.33 12.28
N GLY A 142 -9.37 27.51 11.28
CA GLY A 142 -9.08 27.92 9.91
C GLY A 142 -7.60 27.93 9.54
N ASP A 143 -6.70 27.62 10.48
CA ASP A 143 -5.26 27.47 10.18
C ASP A 143 -5.02 26.32 9.22
N THR A 144 -3.94 26.44 8.45
CA THR A 144 -3.52 25.41 7.49
C THR A 144 -2.31 24.66 8.05
N ILE A 145 -2.44 23.34 8.14
CA ILE A 145 -1.33 22.46 8.52
C ILE A 145 -0.70 21.95 7.25
N THR A 146 0.57 22.25 7.02
CA THR A 146 1.36 21.79 5.88
C THR A 146 2.30 20.68 6.30
N VAL A 147 2.22 19.54 5.62
CA VAL A 147 3.11 18.39 5.83
C VAL A 147 4.11 18.32 4.69
N SER A 148 5.38 18.47 5.01
CA SER A 148 6.50 18.41 4.07
C SER A 148 7.48 17.30 4.45
N LEU A 149 8.33 16.90 3.51
CA LEU A 149 9.41 15.95 3.76
C LEU A 149 10.70 16.71 4.06
N ASN A 150 11.27 16.52 5.23
CA ASN A 150 12.63 16.95 5.53
C ASN A 150 13.62 15.93 4.96
N GLU A 151 14.25 16.25 3.84
CA GLU A 151 15.17 15.35 3.14
C GLU A 151 16.46 15.07 3.95
N GLU A 152 16.91 16.00 4.79
CA GLU A 152 18.12 15.82 5.59
C GLU A 152 17.93 14.80 6.72
N LYS A 153 16.75 14.81 7.36
CA LYS A 153 16.43 13.91 8.47
C LYS A 153 15.71 12.64 8.01
N GLY A 154 15.12 12.64 6.80
CA GLY A 154 14.30 11.55 6.30
C GLY A 154 13.01 11.37 7.10
N GLU A 155 12.46 12.46 7.64
CA GLU A 155 11.25 12.48 8.45
C GLU A 155 10.26 13.49 7.91
N LEU A 156 8.99 13.32 8.25
CA LEU A 156 7.96 14.29 7.91
C LEU A 156 8.00 15.46 8.90
N GLU A 157 7.97 16.65 8.37
CA GLU A 157 7.89 17.90 9.13
C GLU A 157 6.49 18.49 8.95
N MET A 158 5.87 18.86 10.05
CA MET A 158 4.53 19.45 10.09
C MET A 158 4.64 20.87 10.57
N LYS A 159 4.13 21.81 9.77
CA LYS A 159 4.15 23.24 10.06
C LYS A 159 2.74 23.80 10.08
N ASN A 160 2.50 24.68 11.05
CA ASN A 160 1.30 25.50 11.05
C ASN A 160 1.57 26.77 10.23
N GLU A 161 0.76 26.99 9.23
CA GLU A 161 0.70 28.27 8.52
C GLU A 161 -0.55 28.99 9.00
N ALA A 162 -0.35 30.02 9.86
CA ALA A 162 -1.44 30.87 10.32
C ALA A 162 -2.14 31.49 9.10
N LYS A 163 -3.47 31.54 9.12
CA LYS A 163 -4.27 32.11 8.08
C LYS A 163 -3.85 33.58 7.89
N THR A 164 -3.19 33.89 6.78
CA THR A 164 -2.93 35.29 6.39
C THR A 164 -4.30 35.92 6.19
N ALA A 165 -4.66 36.83 7.09
CA ALA A 165 -5.89 37.60 6.96
C ALA A 165 -5.76 38.45 5.70
N GLU A 166 -6.54 38.15 4.64
CA GLU A 166 -6.90 39.08 3.57
C GLU A 166 -8.06 39.92 4.01
#